data_913139e805949b5750b24d075f8b2cae
#
_entry.id   913139e805949b5750b24d075f8b2cae
#
_cell.length_a   1.000
_cell.length_b   1.000
_cell.length_c   1.000
_cell.angle_alpha   90.00
_cell.angle_beta   90.00
_cell.angle_gamma   90.00
#
_symmetry.space_group_name_H-M   'P 1'
#
loop_
_entity.id
_entity.type
_entity.pdbx_description
1 polymer ?
#
loop_
_entity_poly.entity_id
_entity_poly.type
_entity_poly.pdbx_seq_one_letter_code
_entity_poly.pdbx_strand_id
1 'polypeptide(L)'
;MKNSLIFASLALTLASDAISGSAFGGVQIDGGRGEKIDRFISRRYVDTKVEISEGARKRARDFIENQKSFRLGFLPTEQANPITASLERDFKRSFVDGVECLQRADRQVPIAMRHVMATGEYRALVAAMEAALRSERGRIVFTGCGATGRLSILLESLWRDFFARRSGELSGSERKLADRVFSIMTAGDFALIKSVEFFEDYWEGGARQTDMLGVGTGDVIIALNGGGECSTILGSVLRGVERGARGFMNINNPKELLRKIERSRKVIDDPRMTILDFYCGSMALAGSTRMQSTSTQQFIYCAALETALSRIMPRFAKELPEDFVGTLEDVLASLESPAGRSGLAAAIEFEKGVYEAGGRITYLADDCMLDLFTDNTERSPTFMLPQLCSSEDVKGVQSWAFVKNPLYSTPDCWTHMLRREPRCLDFTSDDARSIGMPQRVVDNPPKIARADLMKYMIGNEPSPERIAGFRRAVAVTFSVGEPSAGFSAAANRLAAAWPERRTFHVGRNPPPGAVAIAADMPPSPLETWKHLAVKFTINNLSTGTMAAMGRVAGNYMSWVSISNKKLTDRGCRLLRDLGNISYEEAALRLFAAEEWIAERDWTGRERPCAVQLALEGLRLEARK
;
A
#
# COMPACT_ATOMS: atom_id res chain seq x y z
N MET A 1 -21.37 -14.45 -25.16
CA MET A 1 -21.88 -15.52 -24.30
C MET A 1 -20.86 -16.66 -24.03
N LYS A 2 -19.96 -17.06 -24.94
CA LYS A 2 -18.98 -18.15 -24.66
C LYS A 2 -17.85 -17.76 -23.69
N ASN A 3 -17.44 -16.50 -23.62
CA ASN A 3 -16.35 -16.06 -22.72
C ASN A 3 -16.80 -15.88 -21.26
N SER A 4 -18.10 -15.64 -21.03
CA SER A 4 -18.68 -15.53 -19.67
C SER A 4 -18.69 -16.86 -18.91
N LEU A 5 -18.77 -17.98 -19.64
CA LEU A 5 -18.76 -19.34 -19.07
C LEU A 5 -17.34 -19.82 -18.69
N ILE A 6 -16.30 -19.31 -19.35
CA ILE A 6 -14.91 -19.69 -19.04
C ILE A 6 -14.46 -19.02 -17.72
N PHE A 7 -14.86 -17.79 -17.46
CA PHE A 7 -14.54 -17.11 -16.18
C PHE A 7 -15.36 -17.65 -15.02
N ALA A 8 -16.63 -17.98 -15.22
CA ALA A 8 -17.44 -18.65 -14.21
C ALA A 8 -16.90 -20.05 -13.89
N SER A 9 -16.39 -20.78 -14.89
CA SER A 9 -15.75 -22.09 -14.70
C SER A 9 -14.41 -21.98 -13.97
N LEU A 10 -13.56 -20.99 -14.31
CA LEU A 10 -12.30 -20.76 -13.58
C LEU A 10 -12.54 -20.31 -12.14
N ALA A 11 -13.52 -19.45 -11.90
CA ALA A 11 -13.89 -19.02 -10.55
C ALA A 11 -14.52 -20.16 -9.72
N LEU A 12 -15.28 -21.06 -10.34
CA LEU A 12 -15.84 -22.22 -9.67
C LEU A 12 -14.82 -23.33 -9.41
N THR A 13 -13.86 -23.54 -10.30
CA THR A 13 -12.75 -24.50 -10.07
C THR A 13 -11.81 -24.02 -8.97
N LEU A 14 -11.50 -22.72 -8.93
CA LEU A 14 -10.71 -22.11 -7.83
C LEU A 14 -11.49 -22.07 -6.50
N ALA A 15 -12.82 -21.99 -6.52
CA ALA A 15 -13.65 -22.01 -5.32
C ALA A 15 -13.84 -23.42 -4.74
N SER A 16 -13.79 -24.48 -5.56
CA SER A 16 -13.91 -25.86 -5.06
C SER A 16 -12.66 -26.31 -4.31
N ASP A 17 -11.47 -25.85 -4.71
CA ASP A 17 -10.21 -26.15 -4.02
C ASP A 17 -10.05 -25.34 -2.71
N ALA A 18 -10.71 -24.18 -2.58
CA ALA A 18 -10.72 -23.38 -1.36
C ALA A 18 -11.51 -24.01 -0.20
N ILE A 19 -12.38 -24.98 -0.48
CA ILE A 19 -13.18 -25.69 0.55
C ILE A 19 -12.37 -26.81 1.22
N SER A 20 -11.25 -27.26 0.62
CA SER A 20 -10.42 -28.36 1.12
C SER A 20 -9.29 -27.96 2.08
N GLY A 21 -9.33 -26.80 2.69
CA GLY A 21 -8.54 -26.51 3.92
C GLY A 21 -7.03 -26.30 3.78
N SER A 22 -6.41 -26.33 2.59
CA SER A 22 -5.01 -25.98 2.43
C SER A 22 -4.86 -24.59 1.83
N ALA A 23 -4.37 -23.63 2.62
CA ALA A 23 -4.11 -22.26 2.18
C ALA A 23 -2.94 -22.16 1.17
N PHE A 24 -2.23 -23.26 0.90
CA PHE A 24 -1.13 -23.37 -0.05
C PHE A 24 -1.53 -24.24 -1.25
N GLY A 25 -2.53 -23.82 -2.01
CA GLY A 25 -2.84 -24.48 -3.27
C GLY A 25 -1.63 -24.47 -4.21
N GLY A 26 -0.93 -25.60 -4.30
CA GLY A 26 0.02 -25.88 -5.38
C GLY A 26 1.51 -25.61 -5.14
N VAL A 27 1.96 -25.12 -3.98
CA VAL A 27 3.40 -25.11 -3.66
C VAL A 27 3.75 -26.43 -2.96
N GLN A 28 4.11 -27.46 -3.71
CA GLN A 28 4.87 -28.59 -3.15
C GLN A 28 6.23 -28.07 -2.72
N ILE A 29 6.39 -27.85 -1.41
CA ILE A 29 7.70 -27.61 -0.82
C ILE A 29 8.27 -28.99 -0.52
N ASP A 30 9.14 -29.50 -1.40
CA ASP A 30 9.87 -30.76 -1.18
C ASP A 30 10.88 -30.59 -0.05
N GLY A 31 10.95 -31.57 0.85
CA GLY A 31 11.89 -31.60 1.97
C GLY A 31 11.25 -31.92 3.32
N GLY A 32 12.04 -32.40 4.27
CA GLY A 32 11.64 -32.62 5.66
C GLY A 32 11.30 -31.32 6.38
N ARG A 33 10.59 -31.39 7.53
CA ARG A 33 10.12 -30.22 8.31
C ARG A 33 11.25 -29.23 8.62
N GLY A 34 12.46 -29.71 8.96
CA GLY A 34 13.62 -28.87 9.26
C GLY A 34 14.16 -28.14 8.04
N GLU A 35 14.28 -28.80 6.88
CA GLU A 35 14.78 -28.18 5.64
C GLU A 35 13.85 -27.10 5.10
N LYS A 36 12.53 -27.26 5.26
CA LYS A 36 11.54 -26.26 4.87
C LYS A 36 11.71 -24.98 5.67
N ILE A 37 11.90 -25.12 6.98
CA ILE A 37 12.05 -23.98 7.89
C ILE A 37 13.39 -23.27 7.68
N ASP A 38 14.49 -24.00 7.49
CA ASP A 38 15.85 -23.45 7.29
C ASP A 38 15.93 -22.47 6.11
N ARG A 39 15.08 -22.62 5.10
CA ARG A 39 15.03 -21.72 3.93
C ARG A 39 14.49 -20.32 4.25
N PHE A 40 13.70 -20.17 5.30
CA PHE A 40 12.93 -18.95 5.59
C PHE A 40 13.39 -18.24 6.86
N ILE A 41 14.33 -18.80 7.61
CA ILE A 41 14.82 -18.21 8.86
C ILE A 41 15.99 -17.27 8.61
N SER A 42 15.90 -16.09 9.20
CA SER A 42 17.03 -15.16 9.25
C SER A 42 18.13 -15.67 10.17
N ARG A 43 19.38 -15.66 9.70
CA ARG A 43 20.57 -15.97 10.53
C ARG A 43 20.70 -15.09 11.79
N ARG A 44 19.92 -14.02 11.91
CA ARG A 44 19.90 -13.12 13.09
C ARG A 44 19.30 -13.76 14.33
N TYR A 45 18.50 -14.83 14.19
CA TYR A 45 17.76 -15.45 15.31
C TYR A 45 18.22 -16.87 15.60
N VAL A 46 19.34 -17.31 15.02
CA VAL A 46 19.90 -18.63 15.22
C VAL A 46 20.09 -18.89 16.73
N ASP A 47 19.62 -20.07 17.17
CA ASP A 47 19.66 -20.56 18.54
C ASP A 47 18.85 -19.75 19.57
N THR A 48 17.95 -18.85 19.14
CA THR A 48 17.05 -18.14 20.05
C THR A 48 15.89 -19.04 20.49
N LYS A 49 15.87 -19.42 21.75
CA LYS A 49 14.77 -20.19 22.35
C LYS A 49 13.75 -19.24 22.98
N VAL A 50 12.50 -19.39 22.59
CA VAL A 50 11.35 -18.66 23.14
C VAL A 50 10.48 -19.63 23.96
N GLU A 51 10.26 -19.31 25.23
CA GLU A 51 9.39 -20.09 26.11
C GLU A 51 7.95 -19.64 26.03
N ILE A 52 7.01 -20.57 26.11
CA ILE A 52 5.58 -20.25 26.09
C ILE A 52 5.10 -19.99 27.51
N SER A 53 4.91 -18.72 27.83
CA SER A 53 4.40 -18.26 29.14
C SER A 53 2.90 -18.52 29.29
N GLU A 54 2.39 -18.41 30.51
CA GLU A 54 0.94 -18.43 30.76
C GLU A 54 0.25 -17.19 30.18
N GLY A 55 0.94 -16.03 30.14
CA GLY A 55 0.47 -14.82 29.46
C GLY A 55 0.22 -15.05 27.97
N ALA A 56 1.19 -15.67 27.28
CA ALA A 56 1.06 -16.04 25.87
C ALA A 56 -0.09 -17.01 25.63
N ARG A 57 -0.27 -18.02 26.51
CA ARG A 57 -1.40 -18.96 26.44
C ARG A 57 -2.74 -18.26 26.57
N LYS A 58 -2.88 -17.34 27.52
CA LYS A 58 -4.10 -16.57 27.73
C LYS A 58 -4.43 -15.71 26.52
N ARG A 59 -3.47 -14.95 25.98
CA ARG A 59 -3.65 -14.10 24.79
C ARG A 59 -3.96 -14.92 23.55
N ALA A 60 -3.29 -16.05 23.34
CA ALA A 60 -3.57 -16.94 22.21
C ALA A 60 -4.99 -17.49 22.26
N ARG A 61 -5.44 -17.96 23.45
CA ARG A 61 -6.81 -18.44 23.67
C ARG A 61 -7.84 -17.35 23.40
N ASP A 62 -7.65 -16.15 23.97
CA ASP A 62 -8.54 -15.02 23.74
C ASP A 62 -8.64 -14.69 22.25
N PHE A 63 -7.52 -14.64 21.54
CA PHE A 63 -7.50 -14.36 20.10
C PHE A 63 -8.26 -15.43 19.30
N ILE A 64 -8.02 -16.72 19.61
CA ILE A 64 -8.65 -17.85 18.94
C ILE A 64 -10.18 -17.86 19.15
N GLU A 65 -10.64 -17.59 20.38
CA GLU A 65 -12.04 -17.68 20.76
C GLU A 65 -12.81 -16.43 20.36
N ASN A 66 -12.25 -15.22 20.57
CA ASN A 66 -12.97 -13.96 20.51
C ASN A 66 -12.68 -13.13 19.24
N GLN A 67 -11.66 -13.47 18.43
CA GLN A 67 -11.30 -12.70 17.25
C GLN A 67 -11.55 -13.47 15.92
N LYS A 68 -12.53 -14.37 15.89
CA LYS A 68 -12.89 -15.20 14.71
C LYS A 68 -13.23 -14.36 13.48
N SER A 69 -13.80 -13.17 13.66
CA SER A 69 -14.16 -12.24 12.58
C SER A 69 -12.94 -11.68 11.82
N PHE A 70 -11.72 -11.87 12.34
CA PHE A 70 -10.45 -11.48 11.71
C PHE A 70 -9.69 -12.66 11.10
N ARG A 71 -10.26 -13.87 11.07
CA ARG A 71 -9.71 -15.03 10.35
C ARG A 71 -10.03 -14.91 8.86
N LEU A 72 -9.18 -14.22 8.13
CA LEU A 72 -9.45 -13.78 6.75
C LEU A 72 -8.76 -14.65 5.68
N GLY A 73 -8.11 -15.74 6.06
CA GLY A 73 -7.35 -16.59 5.14
C GLY A 73 -8.16 -17.21 3.98
N PHE A 74 -9.48 -17.20 4.05
CA PHE A 74 -10.37 -17.65 2.97
C PHE A 74 -10.56 -16.60 1.86
N LEU A 75 -10.12 -15.35 2.08
CA LEU A 75 -10.21 -14.29 1.08
C LEU A 75 -9.08 -14.42 0.06
N PRO A 76 -9.35 -14.36 -1.26
CA PRO A 76 -8.32 -14.40 -2.28
C PRO A 76 -7.18 -13.38 -2.11
N THR A 77 -7.48 -12.17 -1.62
CA THR A 77 -6.44 -11.16 -1.33
C THR A 77 -5.44 -11.59 -0.23
N GLU A 78 -5.79 -12.58 0.60
CA GLU A 78 -4.94 -13.16 1.64
C GLU A 78 -4.26 -14.46 1.22
N GLN A 79 -4.56 -14.96 0.01
CA GLN A 79 -4.01 -16.21 -0.54
C GLN A 79 -2.85 -15.95 -1.50
N ALA A 80 -2.02 -16.98 -1.71
CA ALA A 80 -0.96 -16.93 -2.69
C ALA A 80 -1.51 -16.74 -4.12
N ASN A 81 -0.87 -15.88 -4.90
CA ASN A 81 -1.14 -15.77 -6.33
C ASN A 81 -0.38 -16.90 -7.07
N PRO A 82 -1.07 -17.75 -7.81
CA PRO A 82 -0.41 -18.85 -8.55
C PRO A 82 0.65 -18.35 -9.54
N ILE A 83 0.48 -17.15 -10.12
CA ILE A 83 1.41 -16.56 -11.09
C ILE A 83 2.76 -16.25 -10.45
N THR A 84 2.76 -15.80 -9.19
CA THR A 84 3.97 -15.39 -8.47
C THR A 84 4.42 -16.39 -7.42
N ALA A 85 3.88 -17.61 -7.42
CA ALA A 85 4.25 -18.66 -6.46
C ALA A 85 5.76 -18.98 -6.46
N SER A 86 6.44 -18.76 -7.59
CA SER A 86 7.88 -18.95 -7.74
C SER A 86 8.72 -17.70 -7.48
N LEU A 87 8.16 -16.59 -7.01
CA LEU A 87 8.80 -15.27 -6.92
C LEU A 87 10.18 -15.32 -6.26
N GLU A 88 10.28 -15.95 -5.09
CA GLU A 88 11.56 -16.09 -4.37
C GLU A 88 12.60 -16.84 -5.21
N ARG A 89 12.20 -17.94 -5.84
CA ARG A 89 13.07 -18.76 -6.68
C ARG A 89 13.49 -18.03 -7.94
N ASP A 90 12.59 -17.27 -8.57
CA ASP A 90 12.87 -16.51 -9.77
C ASP A 90 13.90 -15.41 -9.50
N PHE A 91 13.79 -14.67 -8.39
CA PHE A 91 14.82 -13.71 -7.98
C PHE A 91 16.17 -14.35 -7.60
N LYS A 92 16.18 -15.58 -7.11
CA LYS A 92 17.43 -16.34 -6.89
C LYS A 92 18.09 -16.76 -8.19
N ARG A 93 17.32 -16.97 -9.27
CA ARG A 93 17.83 -17.32 -10.59
C ARG A 93 18.41 -16.08 -11.30
N SER A 94 17.63 -15.03 -11.44
CA SER A 94 18.08 -13.73 -11.95
C SER A 94 17.11 -12.61 -11.54
N PHE A 95 17.60 -11.38 -11.47
CA PHE A 95 16.74 -10.21 -11.20
C PHE A 95 15.71 -9.99 -12.33
N VAL A 96 16.10 -10.27 -13.58
CA VAL A 96 15.22 -10.13 -14.75
C VAL A 96 14.05 -11.12 -14.65
N ASP A 97 14.31 -12.38 -14.28
CA ASP A 97 13.27 -13.40 -14.11
C ASP A 97 12.30 -13.05 -12.98
N GLY A 98 12.85 -12.54 -11.87
CA GLY A 98 12.03 -12.09 -10.74
C GLY A 98 11.13 -10.91 -11.10
N VAL A 99 11.65 -9.94 -11.86
CA VAL A 99 10.86 -8.80 -12.39
C VAL A 99 9.77 -9.31 -13.32
N GLU A 100 10.09 -10.20 -14.24
CA GLU A 100 9.10 -10.79 -15.14
C GLU A 100 7.98 -11.51 -14.38
N CYS A 101 8.33 -12.22 -13.31
CA CYS A 101 7.36 -12.90 -12.45
C CYS A 101 6.35 -11.90 -11.86
N LEU A 102 6.79 -10.75 -11.35
CA LEU A 102 5.92 -9.69 -10.82
C LEU A 102 5.06 -9.05 -11.93
N GLN A 103 5.68 -8.71 -13.06
CA GLN A 103 5.00 -8.09 -14.19
C GLN A 103 3.89 -8.97 -14.79
N ARG A 104 4.05 -10.29 -14.79
CA ARG A 104 2.98 -11.22 -15.20
C ARG A 104 1.73 -11.08 -14.33
N ALA A 105 1.88 -10.82 -13.04
CA ALA A 105 0.73 -10.57 -12.16
C ALA A 105 0.10 -9.20 -12.42
N ASP A 106 0.87 -8.19 -12.80
CA ASP A 106 0.36 -6.86 -13.13
C ASP A 106 -0.60 -6.89 -14.33
N ARG A 107 -0.41 -7.83 -15.28
CA ARG A 107 -1.32 -8.03 -16.42
C ARG A 107 -2.72 -8.48 -16.04
N GLN A 108 -2.94 -8.94 -14.81
CA GLN A 108 -4.30 -9.22 -14.32
C GLN A 108 -5.14 -7.96 -14.19
N VAL A 109 -4.50 -6.79 -13.99
CA VAL A 109 -5.17 -5.51 -13.79
C VAL A 109 -5.98 -5.07 -15.01
N PRO A 110 -5.42 -4.89 -16.23
CA PRO A 110 -6.20 -4.45 -17.38
C PRO A 110 -7.30 -5.46 -17.76
N ILE A 111 -7.06 -6.77 -17.63
CA ILE A 111 -8.06 -7.80 -17.91
C ILE A 111 -9.30 -7.62 -17.04
N ALA A 112 -9.12 -7.46 -15.72
CA ALA A 112 -10.23 -7.26 -14.79
C ALA A 112 -10.92 -5.90 -15.01
N MET A 113 -10.14 -4.85 -15.23
CA MET A 113 -10.67 -3.48 -15.35
C MET A 113 -11.46 -3.25 -16.65
N ARG A 114 -11.15 -3.95 -17.73
CA ARG A 114 -11.96 -3.94 -18.95
C ARG A 114 -13.40 -4.40 -18.66
N HIS A 115 -13.55 -5.40 -17.81
CA HIS A 115 -14.87 -5.86 -17.36
C HIS A 115 -15.57 -4.80 -16.50
N VAL A 116 -14.87 -4.23 -15.52
CA VAL A 116 -15.41 -3.21 -14.61
C VAL A 116 -15.93 -1.99 -15.36
N MET A 117 -15.17 -1.47 -16.31
CA MET A 117 -15.56 -0.27 -17.08
C MET A 117 -16.80 -0.50 -17.96
N ALA A 118 -17.11 -1.75 -18.32
CA ALA A 118 -18.32 -2.12 -19.06
C ALA A 118 -19.58 -2.20 -18.20
N THR A 119 -19.46 -2.17 -16.85
CA THR A 119 -20.60 -2.37 -15.93
C THR A 119 -21.50 -1.14 -15.81
N GLY A 120 -22.73 -1.36 -15.32
CA GLY A 120 -23.67 -0.28 -14.95
C GLY A 120 -23.18 0.51 -13.74
N GLU A 121 -22.51 -0.16 -12.81
CA GLU A 121 -21.96 0.41 -11.59
C GLU A 121 -20.87 1.44 -11.89
N TYR A 122 -19.98 1.17 -12.83
CA TYR A 122 -18.96 2.13 -13.28
C TYR A 122 -19.61 3.37 -13.94
N ARG A 123 -20.59 3.15 -14.82
CA ARG A 123 -21.35 4.27 -15.43
C ARG A 123 -22.08 5.10 -14.37
N ALA A 124 -22.64 4.45 -13.35
CA ALA A 124 -23.30 5.13 -12.23
C ALA A 124 -22.31 5.94 -11.37
N LEU A 125 -21.09 5.43 -11.17
CA LEU A 125 -20.00 6.15 -10.48
C LEU A 125 -19.64 7.43 -11.22
N VAL A 126 -19.34 7.34 -12.52
CA VAL A 126 -19.00 8.52 -13.36
C VAL A 126 -20.12 9.55 -13.36
N ALA A 127 -21.38 9.11 -13.53
CA ALA A 127 -22.54 9.99 -13.50
C ALA A 127 -22.74 10.68 -12.14
N ALA A 128 -22.45 9.97 -11.03
CA ALA A 128 -22.51 10.55 -9.70
C ALA A 128 -21.43 11.61 -9.47
N MET A 129 -20.19 11.32 -9.91
CA MET A 129 -19.09 12.29 -9.85
C MET A 129 -19.41 13.54 -10.66
N GLU A 130 -19.90 13.39 -11.91
CA GLU A 130 -20.33 14.48 -12.75
C GLU A 130 -21.42 15.33 -12.08
N ALA A 131 -22.45 14.70 -11.52
CA ALA A 131 -23.54 15.39 -10.85
C ALA A 131 -23.06 16.18 -9.62
N ALA A 132 -22.17 15.61 -8.82
CA ALA A 132 -21.57 16.29 -7.67
C ALA A 132 -20.77 17.52 -8.12
N LEU A 133 -19.95 17.41 -9.17
CA LEU A 133 -19.13 18.52 -9.69
C LEU A 133 -19.97 19.63 -10.36
N ARG A 134 -21.11 19.28 -10.96
CA ARG A 134 -22.05 20.28 -11.55
C ARG A 134 -22.88 21.00 -10.49
N SER A 135 -23.09 20.41 -9.33
CA SER A 135 -23.83 21.06 -8.26
C SER A 135 -23.01 22.20 -7.63
N GLU A 136 -23.65 23.11 -6.90
CA GLU A 136 -22.92 24.21 -6.25
C GLU A 136 -22.00 23.76 -5.11
N ARG A 137 -22.34 22.69 -4.39
CA ARG A 137 -21.67 22.29 -3.14
C ARG A 137 -21.23 20.83 -3.09
N GLY A 138 -21.71 19.97 -3.98
CA GLY A 138 -21.40 18.55 -3.96
C GLY A 138 -19.91 18.27 -4.12
N ARG A 139 -19.40 17.30 -3.39
CA ARG A 139 -18.01 16.89 -3.35
C ARG A 139 -17.87 15.40 -3.69
N ILE A 140 -16.69 15.04 -4.17
CA ILE A 140 -16.27 13.65 -4.31
C ILE A 140 -15.31 13.38 -3.14
N VAL A 141 -15.64 12.42 -2.29
CA VAL A 141 -14.89 12.11 -1.08
C VAL A 141 -14.41 10.66 -1.14
N PHE A 142 -13.10 10.45 -1.27
CA PHE A 142 -12.48 9.14 -1.19
C PHE A 142 -12.10 8.83 0.25
N THR A 143 -12.49 7.66 0.77
CA THR A 143 -12.10 7.20 2.11
C THR A 143 -11.31 5.90 2.04
N GLY A 144 -10.20 5.82 2.79
CA GLY A 144 -9.31 4.67 2.76
C GLY A 144 -8.44 4.53 4.02
N CYS A 145 -7.81 3.37 4.16
CA CYS A 145 -6.92 3.03 5.27
C CYS A 145 -5.64 2.37 4.73
N GLY A 146 -4.48 2.63 5.34
CA GLY A 146 -3.21 2.09 4.88
C GLY A 146 -2.92 2.46 3.43
N ALA A 147 -2.61 1.48 2.58
CA ALA A 147 -2.31 1.69 1.16
C ALA A 147 -3.45 2.40 0.41
N THR A 148 -4.70 2.03 0.69
CA THR A 148 -5.86 2.64 0.04
C THR A 148 -6.16 4.05 0.56
N GLY A 149 -5.83 4.35 1.81
CA GLY A 149 -5.91 5.70 2.36
C GLY A 149 -4.87 6.63 1.72
N ARG A 150 -3.64 6.17 1.52
CA ARG A 150 -2.62 6.91 0.77
C ARG A 150 -3.02 7.14 -0.68
N LEU A 151 -3.67 6.14 -1.30
CA LEU A 151 -4.25 6.31 -2.63
C LEU A 151 -5.36 7.37 -2.65
N SER A 152 -6.20 7.47 -1.61
CA SER A 152 -7.22 8.53 -1.54
C SER A 152 -6.59 9.93 -1.55
N ILE A 153 -5.47 10.11 -0.84
CA ILE A 153 -4.69 11.36 -0.85
C ILE A 153 -4.10 11.62 -2.24
N LEU A 154 -3.56 10.59 -2.89
CA LEU A 154 -3.01 10.73 -4.25
C LEU A 154 -4.08 11.19 -5.24
N LEU A 155 -5.28 10.59 -5.24
CA LEU A 155 -6.39 10.98 -6.11
C LEU A 155 -6.81 12.44 -5.90
N GLU A 156 -6.88 12.91 -4.66
CA GLU A 156 -7.13 14.31 -4.33
C GLU A 156 -5.99 15.20 -4.85
N SER A 157 -4.74 14.81 -4.62
CA SER A 157 -3.57 15.57 -5.06
C SER A 157 -3.52 15.70 -6.57
N LEU A 158 -3.76 14.61 -7.33
CA LEU A 158 -3.80 14.63 -8.79
C LEU A 158 -4.90 15.56 -9.34
N TRP A 159 -6.09 15.51 -8.72
CA TRP A 159 -7.17 16.42 -9.08
C TRP A 159 -6.78 17.88 -8.87
N ARG A 160 -6.25 18.23 -7.69
CA ARG A 160 -5.82 19.60 -7.39
C ARG A 160 -4.65 20.06 -8.25
N ASP A 161 -3.73 19.14 -8.56
CA ASP A 161 -2.58 19.41 -9.42
C ASP A 161 -2.99 19.78 -10.84
N PHE A 162 -4.01 19.12 -11.41
CA PHE A 162 -4.57 19.52 -12.72
C PHE A 162 -4.99 21.00 -12.72
N PHE A 163 -5.71 21.45 -11.69
CA PHE A 163 -6.16 22.84 -11.61
C PHE A 163 -4.99 23.82 -11.37
N ALA A 164 -3.96 23.41 -10.65
CA ALA A 164 -2.77 24.22 -10.45
C ALA A 164 -1.99 24.39 -11.78
N ARG A 165 -1.71 23.28 -12.47
CA ARG A 165 -0.97 23.28 -13.75
C ARG A 165 -1.70 24.01 -14.87
N ARG A 166 -3.01 23.88 -14.92
CA ARG A 166 -3.86 24.47 -15.99
C ARG A 166 -4.48 25.80 -15.57
N SER A 167 -4.04 26.44 -14.48
CA SER A 167 -4.67 27.64 -13.92
C SER A 167 -4.85 28.80 -14.93
N GLY A 168 -3.92 28.94 -15.88
CA GLY A 168 -4.00 29.94 -16.96
C GLY A 168 -5.06 29.65 -18.03
N GLU A 169 -5.54 28.39 -18.13
CA GLU A 169 -6.55 27.96 -19.11
C GLU A 169 -7.97 27.94 -18.51
N LEU A 170 -8.08 28.17 -17.19
CA LEU A 170 -9.31 28.00 -16.42
C LEU A 170 -9.92 29.33 -15.99
N SER A 171 -11.24 29.44 -16.10
CA SER A 171 -12.01 30.55 -15.52
C SER A 171 -11.98 30.52 -13.99
N GLY A 172 -12.37 31.64 -13.36
CA GLY A 172 -12.43 31.73 -11.90
C GLY A 172 -13.41 30.73 -11.26
N SER A 173 -14.52 30.43 -11.95
CA SER A 173 -15.48 29.42 -11.49
C SER A 173 -14.94 28.00 -11.63
N GLU A 174 -14.24 27.69 -12.71
CA GLU A 174 -13.62 26.38 -12.92
C GLU A 174 -12.50 26.11 -11.93
N ARG A 175 -11.65 27.09 -11.59
CA ARG A 175 -10.59 26.93 -10.59
C ARG A 175 -11.12 26.50 -9.21
N LYS A 176 -12.36 26.90 -8.84
CA LYS A 176 -13.01 26.47 -7.60
C LYS A 176 -13.30 24.96 -7.54
N LEU A 177 -13.32 24.27 -8.68
CA LEU A 177 -13.51 22.82 -8.73
C LEU A 177 -12.29 22.06 -8.15
N ALA A 178 -11.13 22.70 -8.00
CA ALA A 178 -10.00 22.13 -7.30
C ALA A 178 -10.36 21.65 -5.87
N ASP A 179 -11.26 22.39 -5.21
CA ASP A 179 -11.71 22.11 -3.85
C ASP A 179 -12.99 21.23 -3.80
N ARG A 180 -13.21 20.37 -4.80
CA ARG A 180 -14.39 19.50 -4.87
C ARG A 180 -14.07 18.01 -4.73
N VAL A 181 -12.79 17.64 -4.73
CA VAL A 181 -12.32 16.28 -4.45
C VAL A 181 -11.57 16.28 -3.12
N PHE A 182 -11.93 15.33 -2.24
CA PHE A 182 -11.39 15.20 -0.90
C PHE A 182 -10.95 13.77 -0.60
N SER A 183 -10.00 13.62 0.32
CA SER A 183 -9.63 12.35 0.91
C SER A 183 -9.93 12.31 2.41
N ILE A 184 -10.36 11.15 2.89
CA ILE A 184 -10.36 10.77 4.30
C ILE A 184 -9.35 9.63 4.45
N MET A 185 -8.15 9.97 4.91
CA MET A 185 -7.16 8.99 5.33
C MET A 185 -7.45 8.58 6.77
N THR A 186 -7.60 7.30 7.04
CA THR A 186 -7.70 6.80 8.43
C THR A 186 -6.52 7.30 9.26
N ALA A 187 -6.79 7.95 10.39
CA ALA A 187 -5.85 8.63 11.26
C ALA A 187 -5.21 9.93 10.69
N GLY A 188 -5.78 10.49 9.61
CA GLY A 188 -5.31 11.75 9.01
C GLY A 188 -4.03 11.62 8.21
N ASP A 189 -3.54 12.73 7.66
CA ASP A 189 -2.37 12.76 6.76
C ASP A 189 -1.06 12.34 7.46
N PHE A 190 -0.98 12.34 8.79
CA PHE A 190 0.16 11.76 9.50
C PHE A 190 0.41 10.30 9.12
N ALA A 191 -0.62 9.56 8.72
CA ALA A 191 -0.50 8.18 8.29
C ALA A 191 0.25 8.00 6.95
N LEU A 192 0.61 9.09 6.25
CA LEU A 192 1.60 9.06 5.16
C LEU A 192 2.99 8.69 5.68
N ILE A 193 3.37 9.19 6.86
CA ILE A 193 4.69 8.93 7.47
C ILE A 193 4.75 7.58 8.13
N LYS A 194 3.72 7.27 8.92
CA LYS A 194 3.71 6.10 9.80
C LYS A 194 2.31 5.54 9.87
N SER A 195 2.17 4.28 9.53
CA SER A 195 0.89 3.59 9.69
C SER A 195 0.45 3.60 11.15
N VAL A 196 -0.79 4.03 11.39
CA VAL A 196 -1.42 4.02 12.71
C VAL A 196 -2.35 2.80 12.73
N GLU A 197 -1.71 1.61 12.73
CA GLU A 197 -2.29 0.31 12.36
C GLU A 197 -3.56 -0.05 13.14
N PHE A 198 -3.61 0.24 14.44
CA PHE A 198 -4.76 -0.12 15.27
C PHE A 198 -6.02 0.68 14.95
N PHE A 199 -5.95 1.83 14.25
CA PHE A 199 -7.14 2.57 13.80
C PHE A 199 -8.00 1.78 12.80
N GLU A 200 -7.42 0.84 12.06
CA GLU A 200 -8.11 0.02 11.06
C GLU A 200 -9.30 -0.76 11.64
N ASP A 201 -9.22 -1.15 12.91
CA ASP A 201 -10.20 -2.02 13.56
C ASP A 201 -11.44 -1.26 14.08
N TYR A 202 -11.43 0.09 14.09
CA TYR A 202 -12.48 0.90 14.74
C TYR A 202 -13.41 1.57 13.74
N TRP A 203 -14.63 1.06 13.68
CA TRP A 203 -15.72 1.59 12.84
C TRP A 203 -16.06 3.05 13.18
N GLU A 204 -16.16 3.36 14.46
CA GLU A 204 -16.51 4.68 14.99
C GLU A 204 -15.47 5.74 14.60
N GLY A 205 -14.22 5.36 14.48
CA GLY A 205 -13.14 6.24 14.04
C GLY A 205 -13.36 6.76 12.62
N GLY A 206 -13.79 5.89 11.71
CA GLY A 206 -14.12 6.27 10.34
C GLY A 206 -15.38 7.13 10.25
N ALA A 207 -16.43 6.76 10.98
CA ALA A 207 -17.66 7.55 11.06
C ALA A 207 -17.38 8.98 11.56
N ARG A 208 -16.56 9.11 12.61
CA ARG A 208 -16.15 10.41 13.16
C ARG A 208 -15.40 11.27 12.15
N GLN A 209 -14.42 10.71 11.42
CA GLN A 209 -13.70 11.49 10.40
C GLN A 209 -14.64 11.96 9.27
N THR A 210 -15.65 11.17 8.92
CA THR A 210 -16.70 11.55 7.97
C THR A 210 -17.55 12.70 8.49
N ASP A 211 -17.92 12.68 9.79
CA ASP A 211 -18.63 13.77 10.44
C ASP A 211 -17.79 15.06 10.52
N MET A 212 -16.51 14.95 10.83
CA MET A 212 -15.58 16.10 10.88
C MET A 212 -15.45 16.80 9.51
N LEU A 213 -15.50 16.05 8.41
CA LEU A 213 -15.50 16.63 7.05
C LEU A 213 -16.89 17.14 6.63
N GLY A 214 -17.94 16.85 7.41
CA GLY A 214 -19.31 17.25 7.11
C GLY A 214 -19.86 16.64 5.83
N VAL A 215 -19.51 15.37 5.55
CA VAL A 215 -20.02 14.64 4.37
C VAL A 215 -21.51 14.41 4.51
N GLY A 216 -22.27 14.62 3.44
CA GLY A 216 -23.74 14.45 3.46
C GLY A 216 -24.40 14.66 2.11
N THR A 217 -25.65 15.15 2.14
CA THR A 217 -26.48 15.34 0.94
C THR A 217 -25.78 16.15 -0.15
N GLY A 218 -25.77 15.62 -1.37
CA GLY A 218 -25.10 16.22 -2.53
C GLY A 218 -23.67 15.72 -2.75
N ASP A 219 -23.05 15.09 -1.74
CA ASP A 219 -21.72 14.50 -1.86
C ASP A 219 -21.79 13.07 -2.43
N VAL A 220 -20.67 12.63 -3.00
CA VAL A 220 -20.39 11.24 -3.36
C VAL A 220 -19.28 10.75 -2.44
N ILE A 221 -19.53 9.70 -1.66
CA ILE A 221 -18.50 9.07 -0.82
C ILE A 221 -18.12 7.71 -1.39
N ILE A 222 -16.81 7.49 -1.53
CA ILE A 222 -16.24 6.33 -2.22
C ILE A 222 -15.27 5.63 -1.28
N ALA A 223 -15.61 4.41 -0.87
CA ALA A 223 -14.76 3.56 -0.06
C ALA A 223 -13.72 2.83 -0.91
N LEU A 224 -12.44 3.16 -0.74
CA LEU A 224 -11.31 2.45 -1.31
C LEU A 224 -10.99 1.26 -0.40
N ASN A 225 -11.68 0.13 -0.58
CA ASN A 225 -11.60 -1.00 0.35
C ASN A 225 -11.15 -2.29 -0.37
N GLY A 226 -9.83 -2.41 -0.63
CA GLY A 226 -9.27 -3.55 -1.36
C GLY A 226 -9.64 -4.91 -0.73
N GLY A 227 -9.44 -5.08 0.56
CA GLY A 227 -9.87 -6.30 1.28
C GLY A 227 -11.39 -6.45 1.39
N GLY A 228 -12.13 -5.33 1.33
CA GLY A 228 -13.58 -5.30 1.50
C GLY A 228 -14.04 -5.40 2.96
N GLU A 229 -13.11 -5.39 3.94
CA GLU A 229 -13.41 -5.76 5.34
C GLU A 229 -12.89 -4.75 6.39
N CYS A 230 -12.19 -3.70 6.00
CA CYS A 230 -11.61 -2.71 6.92
C CYS A 230 -12.72 -1.93 7.66
N SER A 231 -12.77 -2.08 8.99
CA SER A 231 -13.84 -1.52 9.83
C SER A 231 -13.96 -0.01 9.71
N THR A 232 -12.84 0.70 9.74
CA THR A 232 -12.82 2.18 9.66
C THR A 232 -13.37 2.68 8.32
N ILE A 233 -13.00 2.04 7.20
CA ILE A 233 -13.51 2.42 5.87
C ILE A 233 -15.02 2.16 5.77
N LEU A 234 -15.48 1.00 6.28
CA LEU A 234 -16.90 0.63 6.29
C LEU A 234 -17.71 1.60 7.14
N GLY A 235 -17.20 1.99 8.30
CA GLY A 235 -17.83 2.99 9.17
C GLY A 235 -17.89 4.37 8.52
N SER A 236 -16.82 4.78 7.84
CA SER A 236 -16.75 6.05 7.11
C SER A 236 -17.80 6.13 6.00
N VAL A 237 -17.85 5.13 5.10
CA VAL A 237 -18.78 5.18 3.95
C VAL A 237 -20.24 5.09 4.40
N LEU A 238 -20.55 4.21 5.36
CA LEU A 238 -21.94 4.07 5.83
C LEU A 238 -22.40 5.34 6.53
N ARG A 239 -21.53 5.98 7.32
CA ARG A 239 -21.85 7.28 7.95
C ARG A 239 -22.18 8.37 6.94
N GLY A 240 -21.40 8.45 5.84
CA GLY A 240 -21.70 9.38 4.75
C GLY A 240 -23.06 9.13 4.10
N VAL A 241 -23.38 7.85 3.85
CA VAL A 241 -24.68 7.43 3.29
C VAL A 241 -25.83 7.72 4.24
N GLU A 242 -25.67 7.49 5.54
CA GLU A 242 -26.66 7.84 6.57
C GLU A 242 -26.96 9.35 6.59
N ARG A 243 -25.97 10.18 6.24
CA ARG A 243 -26.12 11.64 6.15
C ARG A 243 -26.59 12.12 4.76
N GLY A 244 -26.94 11.19 3.87
CA GLY A 244 -27.52 11.49 2.55
C GLY A 244 -26.53 11.59 1.41
N ALA A 245 -25.26 11.24 1.58
CA ALA A 245 -24.30 11.12 0.48
C ALA A 245 -24.60 9.88 -0.36
N ARG A 246 -24.25 9.92 -1.66
CA ARG A 246 -24.31 8.75 -2.54
C ARG A 246 -23.09 7.86 -2.31
N GLY A 247 -23.31 6.61 -1.90
CA GLY A 247 -22.26 5.68 -1.48
C GLY A 247 -21.79 4.75 -2.59
N PHE A 248 -20.46 4.62 -2.72
CA PHE A 248 -19.79 3.61 -3.56
C PHE A 248 -18.71 2.90 -2.75
N MET A 249 -18.50 1.61 -3.03
CA MET A 249 -17.39 0.86 -2.46
C MET A 249 -16.83 -0.10 -3.52
N ASN A 250 -15.52 -0.10 -3.71
CA ASN A 250 -14.87 -1.16 -4.45
C ASN A 250 -14.44 -2.30 -3.53
N ILE A 251 -14.44 -3.51 -4.06
CA ILE A 251 -13.95 -4.72 -3.43
C ILE A 251 -13.04 -5.49 -4.38
N ASN A 252 -11.95 -6.09 -3.85
CA ASN A 252 -11.06 -6.97 -4.61
C ASN A 252 -11.17 -8.43 -4.15
N ASN A 253 -12.27 -8.79 -3.47
CA ASN A 253 -12.65 -10.15 -3.10
C ASN A 253 -14.08 -10.43 -3.55
N PRO A 254 -14.42 -11.68 -3.90
CA PRO A 254 -15.79 -12.05 -4.26
C PRO A 254 -16.82 -11.63 -3.20
N LYS A 255 -17.89 -11.00 -3.65
CA LYS A 255 -18.97 -10.47 -2.78
C LYS A 255 -19.55 -11.53 -1.83
N GLU A 256 -19.69 -12.78 -2.29
CA GLU A 256 -20.22 -13.90 -1.52
C GLU A 256 -19.30 -14.30 -0.36
N LEU A 257 -17.98 -14.16 -0.53
CA LEU A 257 -17.03 -14.39 0.54
C LEU A 257 -17.05 -13.26 1.57
N LEU A 258 -17.15 -12.02 1.11
CA LEU A 258 -17.23 -10.86 2.00
C LEU A 258 -18.53 -10.83 2.82
N ARG A 259 -19.63 -11.34 2.30
CA ARG A 259 -20.90 -11.49 3.05
C ARG A 259 -20.80 -12.42 4.26
N LYS A 260 -19.78 -13.29 4.32
CA LYS A 260 -19.50 -14.10 5.52
C LYS A 260 -18.94 -13.27 6.68
N ILE A 261 -18.47 -12.07 6.40
CA ILE A 261 -17.96 -11.12 7.38
C ILE A 261 -19.07 -10.12 7.70
N GLU A 262 -19.59 -10.14 8.93
CA GLU A 262 -20.76 -9.35 9.33
C GLU A 262 -20.63 -7.86 9.01
N ARG A 263 -19.47 -7.25 9.34
CA ARG A 263 -19.23 -5.83 9.08
C ARG A 263 -19.25 -5.48 7.58
N SER A 264 -18.71 -6.37 6.73
CA SER A 264 -18.72 -6.18 5.27
C SER A 264 -20.15 -6.37 4.72
N ARG A 265 -20.87 -7.37 5.21
CA ARG A 265 -22.24 -7.66 4.81
C ARG A 265 -23.17 -6.47 5.07
N LYS A 266 -23.03 -5.78 6.21
CA LYS A 266 -23.85 -4.59 6.54
C LYS A 266 -23.76 -3.51 5.46
N VAL A 267 -22.60 -3.32 4.84
CA VAL A 267 -22.39 -2.32 3.78
C VAL A 267 -22.73 -2.87 2.41
N ILE A 268 -22.36 -4.13 2.12
CA ILE A 268 -22.62 -4.76 0.81
C ILE A 268 -24.11 -4.91 0.53
N ASP A 269 -24.91 -5.22 1.56
CA ASP A 269 -26.34 -5.46 1.44
C ASP A 269 -27.19 -4.20 1.68
N ASP A 270 -26.57 -3.04 1.97
CA ASP A 270 -27.28 -1.77 2.08
C ASP A 270 -27.73 -1.29 0.68
N PRO A 271 -29.04 -1.13 0.42
CA PRO A 271 -29.57 -0.78 -0.89
C PRO A 271 -29.14 0.61 -1.38
N ARG A 272 -28.61 1.46 -0.50
CA ARG A 272 -28.09 2.80 -0.84
C ARG A 272 -26.67 2.75 -1.38
N MET A 273 -25.99 1.60 -1.25
CA MET A 273 -24.62 1.41 -1.69
C MET A 273 -24.55 0.85 -3.11
N THR A 274 -23.61 1.34 -3.89
CA THR A 274 -23.21 0.74 -5.17
C THR A 274 -21.86 0.05 -4.99
N ILE A 275 -21.81 -1.26 -5.21
CA ILE A 275 -20.59 -2.08 -5.04
C ILE A 275 -19.93 -2.33 -6.40
N LEU A 276 -18.68 -1.90 -6.53
CA LEU A 276 -17.84 -2.08 -7.71
C LEU A 276 -16.93 -3.29 -7.49
N ASP A 277 -17.04 -4.30 -8.32
CA ASP A 277 -16.23 -5.53 -8.23
C ASP A 277 -14.91 -5.38 -9.00
N PHE A 278 -13.83 -5.09 -8.27
CA PHE A 278 -12.46 -4.94 -8.81
C PHE A 278 -11.64 -6.22 -8.66
N TYR A 279 -12.28 -7.35 -8.42
CA TYR A 279 -11.58 -8.62 -8.27
C TYR A 279 -10.72 -8.94 -9.50
N CYS A 280 -9.42 -9.06 -9.28
CA CYS A 280 -8.42 -9.35 -10.31
C CYS A 280 -7.53 -10.55 -9.94
N GLY A 281 -8.01 -11.43 -9.04
CA GLY A 281 -7.21 -12.53 -8.51
C GLY A 281 -6.51 -12.18 -7.20
N SER A 282 -5.64 -13.08 -6.74
CA SER A 282 -4.82 -12.87 -5.55
C SER A 282 -3.72 -11.84 -5.81
N MET A 283 -3.21 -11.20 -4.75
CA MET A 283 -2.14 -10.20 -4.87
C MET A 283 -0.80 -10.86 -5.21
N ALA A 284 0.05 -10.19 -6.00
CA ALA A 284 1.38 -10.69 -6.37
C ALA A 284 2.24 -11.06 -5.15
N LEU A 285 2.04 -10.34 -4.04
CA LEU A 285 2.53 -10.69 -2.72
C LEU A 285 1.32 -10.93 -1.82
N ALA A 286 1.12 -12.14 -1.34
CA ALA A 286 -0.07 -12.57 -0.59
C ALA A 286 -0.38 -11.64 0.58
N GLY A 287 -1.60 -11.11 0.61
CA GLY A 287 -2.05 -10.15 1.62
C GLY A 287 -1.60 -8.70 1.42
N SER A 288 -0.80 -8.39 0.41
CA SER A 288 -0.32 -7.03 0.15
C SER A 288 -1.25 -6.28 -0.82
N THR A 289 -2.25 -5.60 -0.29
CA THR A 289 -3.23 -4.83 -1.09
C THR A 289 -2.60 -3.64 -1.84
N ARG A 290 -1.38 -3.20 -1.48
CA ARG A 290 -0.63 -2.19 -2.24
C ARG A 290 -0.25 -2.61 -3.67
N MET A 291 -0.33 -3.92 -3.97
CA MET A 291 -0.10 -4.47 -5.31
C MET A 291 -1.32 -4.26 -6.22
N GLN A 292 -1.85 -5.29 -6.86
CA GLN A 292 -2.93 -5.18 -7.85
C GLN A 292 -4.18 -4.46 -7.32
N SER A 293 -4.54 -4.64 -6.04
CA SER A 293 -5.73 -4.00 -5.48
C SER A 293 -5.68 -2.47 -5.60
N THR A 294 -4.59 -1.82 -5.16
CA THR A 294 -4.50 -0.36 -5.33
C THR A 294 -4.18 0.06 -6.76
N SER A 295 -3.61 -0.82 -7.59
CA SER A 295 -3.42 -0.53 -9.02
C SER A 295 -4.75 -0.49 -9.78
N THR A 296 -5.67 -1.44 -9.51
CA THR A 296 -7.03 -1.41 -10.06
C THR A 296 -7.80 -0.17 -9.63
N GLN A 297 -7.68 0.20 -8.37
CA GLN A 297 -8.33 1.38 -7.80
C GLN A 297 -7.79 2.68 -8.40
N GLN A 298 -6.47 2.86 -8.47
CA GLN A 298 -5.86 4.03 -9.06
C GLN A 298 -6.30 4.20 -10.52
N PHE A 299 -6.23 3.15 -11.31
CA PHE A 299 -6.64 3.17 -12.70
C PHE A 299 -8.11 3.58 -12.86
N ILE A 300 -9.04 2.88 -12.20
CA ILE A 300 -10.48 3.12 -12.36
C ILE A 300 -10.88 4.51 -11.86
N TYR A 301 -10.37 4.95 -10.72
CA TYR A 301 -10.77 6.24 -10.16
C TYR A 301 -10.13 7.42 -10.90
N CYS A 302 -8.90 7.31 -11.41
CA CYS A 302 -8.34 8.30 -12.32
C CYS A 302 -9.16 8.37 -13.62
N ALA A 303 -9.46 7.23 -14.26
CA ALA A 303 -10.29 7.20 -15.47
C ALA A 303 -11.69 7.79 -15.23
N ALA A 304 -12.31 7.51 -14.08
CA ALA A 304 -13.62 8.07 -13.73
C ALA A 304 -13.57 9.59 -13.49
N LEU A 305 -12.53 10.08 -12.78
CA LEU A 305 -12.32 11.51 -12.56
C LEU A 305 -12.05 12.26 -13.88
N GLU A 306 -11.17 11.73 -14.75
CA GLU A 306 -10.87 12.31 -16.06
C GLU A 306 -12.12 12.32 -16.95
N THR A 307 -12.91 11.24 -16.94
CA THR A 307 -14.17 11.18 -17.68
C THR A 307 -15.19 12.20 -17.14
N ALA A 308 -15.34 12.32 -15.82
CA ALA A 308 -16.22 13.34 -15.23
C ALA A 308 -15.74 14.76 -15.52
N LEU A 309 -14.42 14.98 -15.45
CA LEU A 309 -13.78 16.26 -15.81
C LEU A 309 -14.09 16.66 -17.26
N SER A 310 -13.93 15.73 -18.21
CA SER A 310 -14.20 16.00 -19.63
C SER A 310 -15.67 16.33 -19.92
N ARG A 311 -16.60 15.77 -19.13
CA ARG A 311 -18.03 16.07 -19.28
C ARG A 311 -18.41 17.43 -18.75
N ILE A 312 -17.74 17.93 -17.69
CA ILE A 312 -17.98 19.29 -17.16
C ILE A 312 -17.15 20.35 -17.89
N MET A 313 -16.02 19.97 -18.47
CA MET A 313 -15.12 20.83 -19.26
C MET A 313 -14.76 20.15 -20.60
N PRO A 314 -15.64 20.16 -21.61
CA PRO A 314 -15.50 19.36 -22.84
C PRO A 314 -14.22 19.61 -23.65
N ARG A 315 -13.57 20.79 -23.49
CA ARG A 315 -12.29 21.08 -24.15
C ARG A 315 -11.17 20.12 -23.81
N PHE A 316 -11.24 19.46 -22.66
CA PHE A 316 -10.26 18.46 -22.22
C PHE A 316 -10.60 17.03 -22.69
N ALA A 317 -11.77 16.80 -23.30
CA ALA A 317 -12.16 15.48 -23.80
C ALA A 317 -11.17 14.90 -24.82
N LYS A 318 -10.53 15.76 -25.62
CA LYS A 318 -9.50 15.37 -26.60
C LYS A 318 -8.20 14.86 -26.00
N GLU A 319 -7.99 15.07 -24.69
CA GLU A 319 -6.80 14.62 -23.95
C GLU A 319 -7.03 13.22 -23.33
N LEU A 320 -8.25 12.68 -23.41
CA LEU A 320 -8.55 11.34 -22.95
C LEU A 320 -8.21 10.31 -24.02
N PRO A 321 -7.74 9.11 -23.63
CA PRO A 321 -7.58 8.01 -24.58
C PRO A 321 -8.94 7.52 -25.09
N GLU A 322 -8.99 6.99 -26.31
CA GLU A 322 -10.17 6.31 -26.83
C GLU A 322 -10.46 5.00 -26.08
N ASP A 323 -9.41 4.27 -25.71
CA ASP A 323 -9.47 3.06 -24.87
C ASP A 323 -8.52 3.19 -23.69
N PHE A 324 -9.06 3.48 -22.51
CA PHE A 324 -8.30 3.56 -21.27
C PHE A 324 -7.58 2.23 -20.94
N VAL A 325 -8.22 1.09 -21.19
CA VAL A 325 -7.62 -0.20 -20.86
C VAL A 325 -6.53 -0.55 -21.86
N GLY A 326 -6.72 -0.28 -23.15
CA GLY A 326 -5.68 -0.44 -24.16
C GLY A 326 -4.46 0.41 -23.85
N THR A 327 -4.65 1.65 -23.43
CA THR A 327 -3.54 2.53 -23.02
C THR A 327 -2.81 1.98 -21.78
N LEU A 328 -3.53 1.39 -20.82
CA LEU A 328 -2.89 0.71 -19.68
C LEU A 328 -2.07 -0.50 -20.13
N GLU A 329 -2.59 -1.29 -21.07
CA GLU A 329 -1.87 -2.42 -21.67
C GLU A 329 -0.57 -1.96 -22.35
N ASP A 330 -0.59 -0.83 -23.06
CA ASP A 330 0.60 -0.24 -23.71
C ASP A 330 1.62 0.25 -22.68
N VAL A 331 1.18 0.91 -21.59
CA VAL A 331 2.06 1.33 -20.49
C VAL A 331 2.75 0.11 -19.87
N LEU A 332 2.01 -0.97 -19.57
CA LEU A 332 2.59 -2.20 -19.05
C LEU A 332 3.54 -2.85 -20.04
N ALA A 333 3.18 -2.91 -21.32
CA ALA A 333 4.04 -3.47 -22.37
C ALA A 333 5.38 -2.71 -22.49
N SER A 334 5.37 -1.38 -22.29
CA SER A 334 6.59 -0.57 -22.31
C SER A 334 7.51 -0.89 -21.13
N LEU A 335 6.94 -1.06 -19.90
CA LEU A 335 7.67 -1.49 -18.70
C LEU A 335 8.21 -2.92 -18.82
N GLU A 336 7.53 -3.79 -19.56
CA GLU A 336 7.90 -5.17 -19.83
C GLU A 336 8.88 -5.31 -20.99
N SER A 337 9.19 -4.23 -21.71
CA SER A 337 10.21 -4.25 -22.74
C SER A 337 11.57 -4.70 -22.19
N PRO A 338 12.50 -5.22 -23.00
CA PRO A 338 13.83 -5.58 -22.53
C PRO A 338 14.54 -4.44 -21.78
N ALA A 339 14.37 -3.19 -22.23
CA ALA A 339 14.95 -2.01 -21.59
C ALA A 339 14.28 -1.68 -20.25
N GLY A 340 12.93 -1.72 -20.19
CA GLY A 340 12.19 -1.48 -18.94
C GLY A 340 12.52 -2.53 -17.89
N ARG A 341 12.50 -3.80 -18.27
CA ARG A 341 12.77 -4.94 -17.40
C ARG A 341 14.21 -4.95 -16.89
N SER A 342 15.20 -4.74 -17.77
CA SER A 342 16.61 -4.69 -17.39
C SER A 342 16.92 -3.50 -16.49
N GLY A 343 16.32 -2.31 -16.77
CA GLY A 343 16.47 -1.14 -15.94
C GLY A 343 15.92 -1.35 -14.53
N LEU A 344 14.73 -1.94 -14.42
CA LEU A 344 14.13 -2.27 -13.12
C LEU A 344 14.94 -3.32 -12.36
N ALA A 345 15.44 -4.36 -13.05
CA ALA A 345 16.32 -5.37 -12.46
C ALA A 345 17.61 -4.74 -11.91
N ALA A 346 18.23 -3.82 -12.65
CA ALA A 346 19.43 -3.10 -12.20
C ALA A 346 19.14 -2.20 -10.99
N ALA A 347 17.98 -1.56 -10.93
CA ALA A 347 17.57 -0.76 -9.78
C ALA A 347 17.38 -1.63 -8.52
N ILE A 348 16.75 -2.81 -8.66
CA ILE A 348 16.55 -3.80 -7.59
C ILE A 348 17.90 -4.32 -7.09
N GLU A 349 18.80 -4.69 -7.98
CA GLU A 349 20.16 -5.16 -7.63
C GLU A 349 20.94 -4.10 -6.87
N PHE A 350 20.87 -2.86 -7.32
CA PHE A 350 21.52 -1.74 -6.66
C PHE A 350 20.96 -1.51 -5.25
N GLU A 351 19.64 -1.42 -5.10
CA GLU A 351 18.97 -1.21 -3.81
C GLU A 351 19.31 -2.33 -2.82
N LYS A 352 19.21 -3.60 -3.27
CA LYS A 352 19.62 -4.78 -2.50
C LYS A 352 21.07 -4.67 -2.01
N GLY A 353 22.01 -4.34 -2.90
CA GLY A 353 23.42 -4.22 -2.56
C GLY A 353 23.71 -3.13 -1.53
N VAL A 354 22.93 -2.03 -1.53
CA VAL A 354 23.02 -1.00 -0.49
C VAL A 354 22.57 -1.54 0.86
N TYR A 355 21.41 -2.19 0.90
CA TYR A 355 20.82 -2.69 2.15
C TYR A 355 21.60 -3.86 2.76
N GLU A 356 22.12 -4.78 1.95
CA GLU A 356 22.98 -5.87 2.42
C GLU A 356 24.30 -5.39 3.02
N ALA A 357 24.81 -4.27 2.51
CA ALA A 357 25.99 -3.59 3.09
C ALA A 357 25.66 -2.83 4.39
N GLY A 358 24.41 -2.88 4.89
CA GLY A 358 23.97 -2.09 6.04
C GLY A 358 23.76 -0.60 5.73
N GLY A 359 23.62 -0.28 4.44
CA GLY A 359 23.46 1.10 3.95
C GLY A 359 22.03 1.62 4.04
N ARG A 360 21.89 2.90 3.63
CA ARG A 360 20.59 3.61 3.56
C ARG A 360 20.48 4.36 2.25
N ILE A 361 19.25 4.41 1.74
CA ILE A 361 18.94 5.18 0.53
C ILE A 361 18.06 6.37 0.92
N THR A 362 18.39 7.54 0.37
CA THR A 362 17.52 8.72 0.39
C THR A 362 17.15 9.05 -1.05
N TYR A 363 15.89 8.84 -1.40
CA TYR A 363 15.36 9.24 -2.69
C TYR A 363 15.13 10.74 -2.72
N LEU A 364 15.60 11.40 -3.78
CA LEU A 364 15.33 12.79 -4.08
C LEU A 364 14.33 12.83 -5.23
N ALA A 365 13.13 13.33 -4.96
CA ALA A 365 12.03 13.36 -5.91
C ALA A 365 11.22 14.65 -5.79
N ASP A 366 10.57 15.05 -6.87
CA ASP A 366 9.58 16.12 -6.94
C ASP A 366 8.29 15.56 -7.56
N ASP A 367 8.27 15.42 -8.87
CA ASP A 367 7.20 14.69 -9.56
C ASP A 367 7.08 13.28 -9.01
N CYS A 368 5.86 12.82 -8.78
CA CYS A 368 5.56 11.50 -8.22
C CYS A 368 6.17 11.24 -6.82
N MET A 369 6.53 12.32 -6.08
CA MET A 369 7.05 12.17 -4.71
C MET A 369 6.06 11.45 -3.80
N LEU A 370 4.76 11.73 -3.94
CA LEU A 370 3.71 11.09 -3.14
C LEU A 370 3.60 9.58 -3.39
N ASP A 371 3.81 9.14 -4.64
CA ASP A 371 3.87 7.71 -4.99
C ASP A 371 5.04 7.02 -4.29
N LEU A 372 6.24 7.59 -4.38
CA LEU A 372 7.43 7.09 -3.68
C LEU A 372 7.25 7.08 -2.16
N PHE A 373 6.63 8.14 -1.62
CA PHE A 373 6.37 8.26 -0.20
C PHE A 373 5.44 7.15 0.29
N THR A 374 4.38 6.89 -0.46
CA THR A 374 3.42 5.81 -0.21
C THR A 374 4.11 4.45 -0.18
N ASP A 375 4.92 4.12 -1.19
CA ASP A 375 5.64 2.85 -1.23
C ASP A 375 6.62 2.71 -0.06
N ASN A 376 7.38 3.77 0.24
CA ASN A 376 8.35 3.73 1.35
C ASN A 376 7.68 3.47 2.71
N THR A 377 6.55 4.10 2.98
CA THR A 377 5.81 3.88 4.22
C THR A 377 5.24 2.47 4.30
N GLU A 378 4.74 1.93 3.18
CA GLU A 378 4.21 0.57 3.10
C GLU A 378 5.27 -0.53 3.27
N ARG A 379 6.55 -0.24 3.06
CA ARG A 379 7.64 -1.21 3.28
C ARG A 379 7.74 -1.65 4.74
N SER A 380 7.38 -0.77 5.69
CA SER A 380 7.44 -1.08 7.12
C SER A 380 6.47 -2.18 7.52
N PRO A 381 5.14 -2.07 7.34
CA PRO A 381 4.23 -3.16 7.70
C PRO A 381 4.40 -4.40 6.82
N THR A 382 4.77 -4.23 5.54
CA THR A 382 4.85 -5.34 4.58
C THR A 382 6.09 -6.22 4.79
N PHE A 383 7.24 -5.63 5.11
CA PHE A 383 8.53 -6.33 5.19
C PHE A 383 9.22 -6.15 6.54
N MET A 384 8.54 -5.57 7.51
CA MET A 384 9.07 -5.27 8.83
C MET A 384 10.35 -4.45 8.79
N LEU A 385 10.37 -3.41 7.96
CA LEU A 385 11.45 -2.43 7.95
C LEU A 385 11.23 -1.37 9.01
N PRO A 386 12.31 -0.71 9.50
CA PRO A 386 12.17 0.45 10.38
C PRO A 386 11.31 1.52 9.73
N GLN A 387 10.42 2.11 10.51
CA GLN A 387 9.57 3.21 10.08
C GLN A 387 10.40 4.48 9.82
N LEU A 388 9.82 5.45 9.13
CA LEU A 388 10.44 6.75 8.96
C LEU A 388 10.68 7.39 10.35
N CYS A 389 11.88 7.94 10.57
CA CYS A 389 12.27 8.62 11.81
C CYS A 389 12.04 10.11 11.71
N SER A 390 11.57 10.71 12.81
CA SER A 390 11.55 12.17 12.95
C SER A 390 12.94 12.72 13.28
N SER A 391 13.16 14.00 13.05
CA SER A 391 14.40 14.68 13.41
C SER A 391 14.69 14.73 14.92
N GLU A 392 13.65 14.55 15.76
CA GLU A 392 13.75 14.51 17.21
C GLU A 392 14.12 13.11 17.75
N ASP A 393 13.92 12.07 16.94
CA ASP A 393 14.23 10.69 17.35
C ASP A 393 15.70 10.34 17.05
N VAL A 394 16.59 10.96 17.83
CA VAL A 394 18.06 10.80 17.66
C VAL A 394 18.52 9.37 17.91
N LYS A 395 17.77 8.58 18.66
CA LYS A 395 18.07 7.16 18.98
C LYS A 395 17.30 6.18 18.12
N GLY A 396 16.41 6.67 17.27
CA GLY A 396 15.60 5.86 16.37
C GLY A 396 16.44 5.14 15.31
N VAL A 397 16.02 3.93 14.98
CA VAL A 397 16.61 3.19 13.87
C VAL A 397 16.15 3.82 12.56
N GLN A 398 17.08 4.40 11.82
CA GLN A 398 16.76 5.03 10.54
C GLN A 398 16.16 4.05 9.56
N SER A 399 15.07 4.45 8.90
CA SER A 399 14.44 3.67 7.82
C SER A 399 15.46 3.37 6.72
N TRP A 400 15.33 2.22 6.08
CA TRP A 400 16.25 1.83 5.01
C TRP A 400 16.15 2.73 3.78
N ALA A 401 14.92 3.22 3.51
CA ALA A 401 14.67 4.23 2.49
C ALA A 401 13.98 5.45 3.11
N PHE A 402 14.23 6.63 2.54
CA PHE A 402 13.60 7.90 2.87
C PHE A 402 13.37 8.70 1.59
N VAL A 403 12.43 9.65 1.62
CA VAL A 403 12.13 10.50 0.46
C VAL A 403 12.25 11.96 0.86
N LYS A 404 12.93 12.75 0.04
CA LYS A 404 13.09 14.21 0.21
C LYS A 404 12.82 14.93 -1.09
N ASN A 405 12.28 16.13 -0.98
CA ASN A 405 12.17 17.05 -2.11
C ASN A 405 13.32 18.07 -2.06
N PRO A 406 14.14 18.18 -3.11
CA PRO A 406 15.28 19.12 -3.10
C PRO A 406 14.90 20.56 -3.38
N LEU A 407 13.66 20.86 -3.80
CA LEU A 407 13.21 22.19 -4.21
C LEU A 407 12.62 23.01 -3.07
N TYR A 408 11.99 22.36 -2.09
CA TYR A 408 11.15 23.02 -1.08
C TYR A 408 11.67 22.78 0.33
N SER A 409 11.36 23.70 1.25
CA SER A 409 11.46 23.45 2.69
C SER A 409 10.45 22.38 3.12
N THR A 410 10.63 21.74 4.27
CA THR A 410 9.68 20.70 4.75
C THR A 410 8.22 21.19 4.81
N PRO A 411 7.88 22.37 5.38
CA PRO A 411 6.50 22.86 5.36
C PRO A 411 5.95 23.07 3.94
N ASP A 412 6.74 23.69 3.07
CA ASP A 412 6.35 23.94 1.69
C ASP A 412 6.25 22.63 0.89
N CYS A 413 7.13 21.67 1.16
CA CYS A 413 7.10 20.36 0.55
C CYS A 413 5.79 19.61 0.86
N TRP A 414 5.35 19.61 2.12
CA TRP A 414 4.07 19.01 2.48
C TRP A 414 2.92 19.63 1.71
N THR A 415 2.84 20.97 1.66
CA THR A 415 1.78 21.68 0.92
C THR A 415 1.89 21.44 -0.57
N HIS A 416 3.11 21.44 -1.14
CA HIS A 416 3.35 21.17 -2.56
C HIS A 416 2.94 19.74 -2.94
N MET A 417 3.37 18.74 -2.19
CA MET A 417 3.07 17.33 -2.46
C MET A 417 1.58 17.00 -2.36
N LEU A 418 0.88 17.59 -1.37
CA LEU A 418 -0.55 17.36 -1.14
C LEU A 418 -1.45 18.30 -1.97
N ARG A 419 -0.88 19.35 -2.57
CA ARG A 419 -1.62 20.46 -3.23
C ARG A 419 -2.65 21.13 -2.30
N ARG A 420 -2.42 20.99 -0.99
CA ARG A 420 -3.19 21.60 0.11
C ARG A 420 -2.40 21.50 1.42
N GLU A 421 -2.89 22.20 2.43
CA GLU A 421 -2.38 22.03 3.79
C GLU A 421 -2.65 20.60 4.33
N PRO A 422 -1.73 20.02 5.11
CA PRO A 422 -1.94 18.72 5.75
C PRO A 422 -3.14 18.72 6.70
N ARG A 423 -4.00 17.69 6.60
CA ARG A 423 -5.14 17.43 7.48
C ARG A 423 -4.79 16.32 8.47
N CYS A 424 -4.09 16.68 9.53
CA CYS A 424 -3.76 15.81 10.65
C CYS A 424 -4.87 15.85 11.71
N LEU A 425 -4.82 14.93 12.68
CA LEU A 425 -5.77 14.86 13.77
C LEU A 425 -5.09 15.25 15.08
N ASP A 426 -5.68 16.20 15.81
CA ASP A 426 -5.34 16.47 17.22
C ASP A 426 -6.06 15.41 18.07
N PHE A 427 -5.46 14.20 18.13
CA PHE A 427 -6.08 13.02 18.71
C PHE A 427 -5.77 12.92 20.21
N THR A 428 -6.81 12.90 21.03
CA THR A 428 -6.73 12.96 22.50
C THR A 428 -7.14 11.64 23.16
N SER A 429 -6.91 11.54 24.48
CA SER A 429 -7.43 10.44 25.32
C SER A 429 -8.96 10.35 25.27
N ASP A 430 -9.66 11.50 25.20
CA ASP A 430 -11.12 11.52 25.11
C ASP A 430 -11.60 11.01 23.76
N ASP A 431 -10.87 11.32 22.70
CA ASP A 431 -11.14 10.78 21.37
C ASP A 431 -11.00 9.24 21.36
N ALA A 432 -9.90 8.74 21.92
CA ALA A 432 -9.66 7.30 22.03
C ALA A 432 -10.77 6.60 22.84
N ARG A 433 -11.20 7.20 23.94
CA ARG A 433 -12.28 6.69 24.79
C ARG A 433 -13.61 6.68 24.05
N SER A 434 -13.93 7.76 23.34
CA SER A 434 -15.20 7.91 22.62
C SER A 434 -15.42 6.89 21.52
N ILE A 435 -14.34 6.36 20.92
CA ILE A 435 -14.40 5.34 19.87
C ILE A 435 -14.08 3.92 20.39
N GLY A 436 -14.04 3.74 21.71
CA GLY A 436 -13.87 2.42 22.33
C GLY A 436 -12.48 1.80 22.21
N MET A 437 -11.43 2.61 22.11
CA MET A 437 -10.05 2.12 22.04
C MET A 437 -9.58 1.50 23.37
N PRO A 438 -8.60 0.57 23.33
CA PRO A 438 -8.05 -0.04 24.54
C PRO A 438 -7.46 1.00 25.50
N GLN A 439 -7.50 0.72 26.81
CA GLN A 439 -7.03 1.63 27.86
C GLN A 439 -5.60 2.12 27.60
N ARG A 440 -4.69 1.25 27.12
CA ARG A 440 -3.31 1.63 26.76
C ARG A 440 -3.21 2.77 25.73
N VAL A 441 -4.20 2.90 24.83
CA VAL A 441 -4.27 3.97 23.82
C VAL A 441 -4.90 5.22 24.43
N VAL A 442 -5.88 5.04 25.32
CA VAL A 442 -6.47 6.13 26.10
C VAL A 442 -5.41 6.79 26.98
N ASP A 443 -4.57 6.00 27.65
CA ASP A 443 -3.51 6.49 28.55
C ASP A 443 -2.35 7.14 27.78
N ASN A 444 -2.09 6.71 26.54
CA ASN A 444 -1.02 7.24 25.70
C ASN A 444 -1.50 7.36 24.24
N PRO A 445 -2.28 8.37 23.91
CA PRO A 445 -2.81 8.58 22.57
C PRO A 445 -1.67 8.85 21.57
N PRO A 446 -1.81 8.39 20.31
CA PRO A 446 -0.79 8.60 19.30
C PRO A 446 -0.62 10.08 18.99
N LYS A 447 0.64 10.50 18.86
CA LYS A 447 1.01 11.85 18.43
C LYS A 447 0.94 11.91 16.91
N ILE A 448 -0.16 12.43 16.40
CA ILE A 448 -0.50 12.47 14.97
C ILE A 448 -1.00 13.83 14.51
N ALA A 449 -0.69 14.86 15.30
CA ALA A 449 -1.00 16.25 14.98
C ALA A 449 -0.10 16.79 13.86
N ARG A 450 -0.46 17.94 13.30
CA ARG A 450 0.35 18.63 12.30
C ARG A 450 1.77 18.94 12.80
N ALA A 451 1.90 19.36 14.06
CA ALA A 451 3.20 19.62 14.66
C ALA A 451 4.10 18.37 14.69
N ASP A 452 3.52 17.18 14.87
CA ASP A 452 4.25 15.93 14.82
C ASP A 452 4.66 15.57 13.40
N LEU A 453 3.81 15.84 12.39
CA LEU A 453 4.13 15.64 10.98
C LEU A 453 5.33 16.49 10.55
N MET A 454 5.40 17.75 10.98
CA MET A 454 6.47 18.70 10.62
C MET A 454 7.86 18.30 11.15
N LYS A 455 7.95 17.34 12.06
CA LYS A 455 9.22 16.79 12.57
C LYS A 455 9.92 15.87 11.57
N TYR A 456 9.26 15.47 10.49
CA TYR A 456 9.83 14.62 9.43
C TYR A 456 10.34 15.52 8.29
N MET A 457 11.66 15.67 8.24
CA MET A 457 12.36 16.61 7.33
C MET A 457 12.40 16.09 5.89
N ILE A 458 11.25 16.17 5.20
CA ILE A 458 11.10 15.70 3.82
C ILE A 458 11.49 16.74 2.76
N GLY A 459 11.86 17.93 3.17
CA GLY A 459 12.30 19.02 2.29
C GLY A 459 13.82 19.00 2.03
N ASN A 460 14.35 20.16 1.63
CA ASN A 460 15.74 20.36 1.24
C ASN A 460 16.72 20.62 2.41
N GLU A 461 16.23 20.47 3.65
CA GLU A 461 17.08 20.61 4.84
C GLU A 461 18.18 19.53 4.88
N PRO A 462 19.36 19.83 5.46
CA PRO A 462 20.38 18.83 5.69
C PRO A 462 19.88 17.64 6.52
N SER A 463 20.37 16.44 6.24
CA SER A 463 19.97 15.20 6.94
C SER A 463 21.21 14.36 7.31
N PRO A 464 22.07 14.87 8.23
CA PRO A 464 23.29 14.17 8.63
C PRO A 464 22.99 12.78 9.24
N GLU A 465 21.85 12.59 9.88
CA GLU A 465 21.36 11.32 10.43
C GLU A 465 21.13 10.24 9.36
N ARG A 466 20.98 10.64 8.09
CA ARG A 466 20.85 9.73 6.95
C ARG A 466 22.20 9.30 6.37
N ILE A 467 23.29 9.94 6.80
CA ILE A 467 24.63 9.78 6.24
C ILE A 467 25.58 9.20 7.29
N ALA A 468 25.60 9.79 8.47
CA ALA A 468 26.56 9.42 9.51
C ALA A 468 26.31 8.01 10.07
N GLY A 469 27.40 7.26 10.26
CA GLY A 469 27.34 5.92 10.86
C GLY A 469 26.96 4.77 9.93
N PHE A 470 26.64 5.03 8.66
CA PHE A 470 26.35 3.99 7.68
C PHE A 470 27.54 3.68 6.78
N ARG A 471 27.75 2.37 6.49
CA ARG A 471 28.80 1.95 5.55
C ARG A 471 28.57 2.45 4.13
N ARG A 472 27.29 2.53 3.74
CA ARG A 472 26.86 3.10 2.45
C ARG A 472 25.66 4.02 2.72
N ALA A 473 25.84 5.30 2.49
CA ALA A 473 24.77 6.30 2.47
C ALA A 473 24.63 6.81 1.04
N VAL A 474 23.48 6.58 0.44
CA VAL A 474 23.25 6.84 -0.98
C VAL A 474 22.12 7.85 -1.16
N ALA A 475 22.34 8.89 -1.97
CA ALA A 475 21.28 9.71 -2.53
C ALA A 475 20.90 9.16 -3.92
N VAL A 476 19.63 8.82 -4.10
CA VAL A 476 19.08 8.39 -5.39
C VAL A 476 18.17 9.48 -5.93
N THR A 477 18.59 10.19 -6.97
CA THR A 477 17.71 11.09 -7.71
C THR A 477 16.70 10.23 -8.51
N PHE A 478 15.42 10.32 -8.15
CA PHE A 478 14.35 9.63 -8.85
C PHE A 478 13.65 10.60 -9.78
N SER A 479 13.88 10.46 -11.08
CA SER A 479 13.30 11.34 -12.10
C SER A 479 12.30 10.58 -12.97
N VAL A 480 11.27 11.29 -13.44
CA VAL A 480 10.16 10.70 -14.21
C VAL A 480 9.89 11.58 -15.42
N GLY A 481 9.95 11.01 -16.62
CA GLY A 481 9.75 11.77 -17.85
C GLY A 481 10.63 13.02 -17.92
N GLU A 482 10.02 14.15 -18.25
CA GLU A 482 10.68 15.46 -18.21
C GLU A 482 10.54 16.03 -16.77
N PRO A 483 11.62 16.09 -15.97
CA PRO A 483 11.54 16.58 -14.61
C PRO A 483 11.21 18.07 -14.56
N SER A 484 10.61 18.51 -13.45
CA SER A 484 10.27 19.92 -13.20
C SER A 484 11.49 20.83 -13.29
N ALA A 485 11.24 22.10 -13.65
CA ALA A 485 12.31 23.09 -13.84
C ALA A 485 13.14 23.25 -12.54
N GLY A 486 14.46 23.19 -12.67
CA GLY A 486 15.39 23.33 -11.55
C GLY A 486 15.60 22.08 -10.69
N PHE A 487 14.77 21.03 -10.85
CA PHE A 487 14.86 19.81 -10.06
C PHE A 487 16.25 19.17 -10.12
N SER A 488 16.77 18.92 -11.32
CA SER A 488 18.08 18.28 -11.47
C SER A 488 19.22 19.06 -10.79
N ALA A 489 19.19 20.39 -10.88
CA ALA A 489 20.18 21.25 -10.24
C ALA A 489 20.03 21.21 -8.70
N ALA A 490 18.81 21.28 -8.19
CA ALA A 490 18.54 21.21 -6.75
C ALA A 490 18.88 19.83 -6.16
N ALA A 491 18.52 18.75 -6.88
CA ALA A 491 18.88 17.38 -6.49
C ALA A 491 20.39 17.18 -6.41
N ASN A 492 21.14 17.68 -7.40
CA ASN A 492 22.60 17.61 -7.40
C ASN A 492 23.22 18.39 -6.23
N ARG A 493 22.69 19.58 -5.89
CA ARG A 493 23.15 20.35 -4.73
C ARG A 493 22.90 19.62 -3.42
N LEU A 494 21.69 19.11 -3.22
CA LEU A 494 21.34 18.38 -1.99
C LEU A 494 22.12 17.07 -1.88
N ALA A 495 22.21 16.30 -2.97
CA ALA A 495 22.94 15.04 -3.04
C ALA A 495 24.44 15.19 -2.81
N ALA A 496 25.01 16.41 -2.94
CA ALA A 496 26.45 16.63 -2.74
C ALA A 496 26.92 16.24 -1.32
N ALA A 497 26.02 16.23 -0.33
CA ALA A 497 26.32 15.79 1.03
C ALA A 497 26.48 14.26 1.15
N TRP A 498 25.97 13.46 0.22
CA TRP A 498 26.06 12.00 0.26
C TRP A 498 27.34 11.50 -0.41
N PRO A 499 28.02 10.49 0.19
CA PRO A 499 29.24 9.92 -0.39
C PRO A 499 28.99 9.15 -1.68
N GLU A 500 27.78 8.60 -1.86
CA GLU A 500 27.40 7.88 -3.07
C GLU A 500 26.12 8.48 -3.66
N ARG A 501 26.08 8.62 -4.98
CA ARG A 501 24.96 9.21 -5.72
C ARG A 501 24.60 8.33 -6.90
N ARG A 502 23.29 8.19 -7.16
CA ARG A 502 22.76 7.45 -8.30
C ARG A 502 21.54 8.18 -8.85
N THR A 503 21.22 7.97 -10.11
CA THR A 503 19.97 8.42 -10.72
C THR A 503 19.18 7.21 -11.20
N PHE A 504 17.92 7.12 -10.82
CA PHE A 504 16.92 6.24 -11.44
C PHE A 504 15.99 7.11 -12.27
N HIS A 505 15.72 6.69 -13.50
CA HIS A 505 14.84 7.42 -14.40
C HIS A 505 13.79 6.51 -14.97
N VAL A 506 12.52 6.89 -14.84
CA VAL A 506 11.37 6.22 -15.43
C VAL A 506 10.90 7.04 -16.63
N GLY A 507 11.02 6.48 -17.82
CA GLY A 507 10.64 7.19 -19.05
C GLY A 507 11.54 6.89 -20.26
N ARG A 508 11.34 7.67 -21.33
CA ARG A 508 12.03 7.45 -22.62
C ARG A 508 13.41 8.09 -22.71
N ASN A 509 13.65 9.23 -22.07
CA ASN A 509 14.83 10.08 -22.24
C ASN A 509 15.65 10.15 -20.95
N PRO A 510 16.38 9.07 -20.58
CA PRO A 510 17.15 9.06 -19.34
C PRO A 510 18.34 10.03 -19.42
N PRO A 511 18.65 10.77 -18.33
CA PRO A 511 19.88 11.52 -18.25
C PRO A 511 21.11 10.60 -18.31
N PRO A 512 22.27 11.11 -18.78
CA PRO A 512 23.49 10.29 -18.89
C PRO A 512 23.88 9.62 -17.56
N GLY A 513 24.16 8.31 -17.61
CA GLY A 513 24.57 7.52 -16.44
C GLY A 513 23.43 7.10 -15.50
N ALA A 514 22.19 7.41 -15.81
CA ALA A 514 21.05 6.94 -15.04
C ALA A 514 20.79 5.43 -15.25
N VAL A 515 20.26 4.79 -14.23
CA VAL A 515 19.55 3.51 -14.38
C VAL A 515 18.22 3.81 -15.07
N ALA A 516 18.13 3.44 -16.34
CA ALA A 516 16.99 3.78 -17.19
C ALA A 516 15.95 2.67 -17.12
N ILE A 517 14.73 3.00 -16.67
CA ILE A 517 13.57 2.12 -16.66
C ILE A 517 12.63 2.63 -17.75
N ALA A 518 12.66 2.00 -18.91
CA ALA A 518 11.85 2.44 -20.04
C ALA A 518 10.36 2.31 -19.71
N ALA A 519 9.63 3.39 -19.92
CA ALA A 519 8.19 3.47 -19.73
C ALA A 519 7.59 4.50 -20.70
N ASP A 520 6.45 4.14 -21.29
CA ASP A 520 5.63 5.04 -22.08
C ASP A 520 4.56 5.64 -21.17
N MET A 521 4.49 6.96 -21.15
CA MET A 521 3.59 7.70 -20.27
C MET A 521 2.87 8.77 -21.12
N PRO A 522 1.84 8.39 -21.89
CA PRO A 522 1.11 9.37 -22.70
C PRO A 522 0.49 10.44 -21.79
N PRO A 523 0.36 11.68 -22.26
CA PRO A 523 -0.26 12.74 -21.48
C PRO A 523 -1.74 12.45 -21.23
N SER A 524 -2.24 12.88 -20.06
CA SER A 524 -3.66 12.90 -19.74
C SER A 524 -3.94 14.02 -18.73
N PRO A 525 -5.20 14.44 -18.51
CA PRO A 525 -5.51 15.57 -17.63
C PRO A 525 -4.92 15.43 -16.22
N LEU A 526 -5.06 14.26 -15.60
CA LEU A 526 -4.56 13.96 -14.25
C LEU A 526 -3.17 13.29 -14.24
N GLU A 527 -2.49 13.23 -15.39
CA GLU A 527 -1.23 12.50 -15.55
C GLU A 527 -1.33 11.02 -15.11
N THR A 528 -2.50 10.43 -15.32
CA THR A 528 -2.85 9.07 -14.91
C THR A 528 -1.79 8.05 -15.27
N TRP A 529 -1.28 8.12 -16.50
CA TRP A 529 -0.33 7.14 -17.04
C TRP A 529 1.06 7.26 -16.42
N LYS A 530 1.50 8.49 -16.13
CA LYS A 530 2.75 8.76 -15.42
C LYS A 530 2.71 8.13 -14.02
N HIS A 531 1.67 8.41 -13.26
CA HIS A 531 1.52 7.89 -11.90
C HIS A 531 1.32 6.37 -11.86
N LEU A 532 0.62 5.78 -12.85
CA LEU A 532 0.51 4.32 -12.95
C LEU A 532 1.84 3.66 -13.32
N ALA A 533 2.58 4.19 -14.30
CA ALA A 533 3.90 3.67 -14.65
C ALA A 533 4.86 3.70 -13.46
N VAL A 534 4.89 4.82 -12.73
CA VAL A 534 5.69 4.94 -11.50
C VAL A 534 5.22 3.95 -10.45
N LYS A 535 3.91 3.81 -10.23
CA LYS A 535 3.37 2.85 -9.25
C LYS A 535 3.78 1.41 -9.55
N PHE A 536 3.65 0.94 -10.79
CA PHE A 536 4.10 -0.41 -11.17
C PHE A 536 5.61 -0.56 -10.98
N THR A 537 6.38 0.46 -11.35
CA THR A 537 7.83 0.48 -11.16
C THR A 537 8.22 0.35 -9.70
N ILE A 538 7.71 1.21 -8.81
CA ILE A 538 8.13 1.23 -7.40
C ILE A 538 7.59 0.05 -6.60
N ASN A 539 6.39 -0.45 -6.92
CA ASN A 539 5.86 -1.68 -6.34
C ASN A 539 6.76 -2.88 -6.66
N ASN A 540 7.18 -3.00 -7.93
CA ASN A 540 8.06 -4.08 -8.35
C ASN A 540 9.50 -3.88 -7.83
N LEU A 541 9.99 -2.64 -7.76
CA LEU A 541 11.29 -2.31 -7.16
C LEU A 541 11.35 -2.76 -5.69
N SER A 542 10.44 -2.29 -4.86
CA SER A 542 10.45 -2.58 -3.43
C SER A 542 10.15 -4.06 -3.12
N THR A 543 9.19 -4.68 -3.81
CA THR A 543 8.87 -6.10 -3.65
C THR A 543 10.03 -6.97 -4.13
N GLY A 544 10.60 -6.65 -5.29
CA GLY A 544 11.73 -7.38 -5.86
C GLY A 544 12.98 -7.30 -4.99
N THR A 545 13.31 -6.12 -4.47
CA THR A 545 14.42 -5.93 -3.52
C THR A 545 14.25 -6.84 -2.29
N MET A 546 13.06 -6.85 -1.69
CA MET A 546 12.79 -7.66 -0.50
C MET A 546 12.74 -9.16 -0.81
N ALA A 547 12.22 -9.56 -1.98
CA ALA A 547 12.24 -10.95 -2.43
C ALA A 547 13.69 -11.44 -2.67
N ALA A 548 14.51 -10.63 -3.35
CA ALA A 548 15.91 -10.93 -3.58
C ALA A 548 16.76 -10.98 -2.29
N MET A 549 16.32 -10.30 -1.22
CA MET A 549 16.91 -10.35 0.12
C MET A 549 16.38 -11.49 1.00
N GLY A 550 15.46 -12.34 0.50
CA GLY A 550 14.89 -13.46 1.25
C GLY A 550 13.87 -13.04 2.31
N ARG A 551 13.22 -11.86 2.17
CA ARG A 551 12.15 -11.41 3.06
C ARG A 551 10.75 -11.87 2.64
N VAL A 552 10.68 -12.77 1.66
CA VAL A 552 9.45 -13.46 1.23
C VAL A 552 9.68 -14.96 1.23
N ALA A 553 8.62 -15.74 1.43
CA ALA A 553 8.61 -17.19 1.32
C ALA A 553 7.67 -17.57 0.19
N GLY A 554 8.22 -18.05 -0.95
CA GLY A 554 7.45 -18.13 -2.20
C GLY A 554 6.99 -16.74 -2.61
N ASN A 555 5.72 -16.43 -2.42
CA ASN A 555 5.15 -15.07 -2.54
C ASN A 555 4.41 -14.61 -1.28
N TYR A 556 4.74 -15.16 -0.10
CA TYR A 556 4.19 -14.72 1.17
C TYR A 556 5.09 -13.73 1.90
N MET A 557 4.48 -12.78 2.62
CA MET A 557 5.17 -11.87 3.54
C MET A 557 5.63 -12.64 4.78
N SER A 558 6.83 -13.23 4.76
CA SER A 558 7.38 -13.98 5.91
C SER A 558 7.92 -13.09 7.03
N TRP A 559 8.06 -11.80 6.77
CA TRP A 559 8.49 -10.76 7.70
C TRP A 559 7.34 -9.77 7.94
N VAL A 560 6.27 -10.21 8.59
CA VAL A 560 5.09 -9.39 8.85
C VAL A 560 5.11 -8.80 10.26
N SER A 561 4.75 -7.52 10.38
CA SER A 561 4.51 -6.89 11.67
C SER A 561 3.14 -7.30 12.21
N ILE A 562 3.07 -7.71 13.47
CA ILE A 562 1.82 -8.13 14.14
C ILE A 562 1.19 -6.91 14.82
N SER A 563 0.75 -5.93 14.03
CA SER A 563 0.31 -4.63 14.53
C SER A 563 -1.21 -4.48 14.66
N ASN A 564 -1.99 -5.38 14.06
CA ASN A 564 -3.44 -5.44 14.16
C ASN A 564 -3.95 -6.89 14.12
N LYS A 565 -5.25 -7.09 14.33
CA LYS A 565 -5.87 -8.42 14.42
C LYS A 565 -5.74 -9.23 13.11
N LYS A 566 -5.89 -8.57 11.96
CA LYS A 566 -5.72 -9.19 10.63
C LYS A 566 -4.28 -9.69 10.43
N LEU A 567 -3.28 -8.88 10.78
CA LEU A 567 -1.87 -9.26 10.67
C LEU A 567 -1.49 -10.36 11.68
N THR A 568 -2.13 -10.40 12.86
CA THR A 568 -2.00 -11.50 13.82
C THR A 568 -2.50 -12.82 13.21
N ASP A 569 -3.70 -12.85 12.61
CA ASP A 569 -4.21 -14.02 11.89
C ASP A 569 -3.25 -14.46 10.77
N ARG A 570 -2.72 -13.51 10.00
CA ARG A 570 -1.74 -13.78 8.94
C ARG A 570 -0.47 -14.42 9.50
N GLY A 571 0.06 -13.91 10.60
CA GLY A 571 1.21 -14.49 11.30
C GLY A 571 0.94 -15.93 11.78
N CYS A 572 -0.23 -16.19 12.35
CA CYS A 572 -0.65 -17.55 12.74
C CYS A 572 -0.73 -18.50 11.54
N ARG A 573 -1.32 -18.05 10.41
CA ARG A 573 -1.39 -18.87 9.19
C ARG A 573 -0.03 -19.15 8.60
N LEU A 574 0.87 -18.17 8.55
CA LEU A 574 2.25 -18.37 8.11
C LEU A 574 2.98 -19.42 8.95
N LEU A 575 2.89 -19.34 10.28
CA LEU A 575 3.50 -20.30 11.18
C LEU A 575 2.88 -21.70 11.04
N ARG A 576 1.55 -21.79 10.90
CA ARG A 576 0.85 -23.06 10.64
C ARG A 576 1.41 -23.73 9.39
N ASP A 577 1.48 -23.00 8.31
CA ASP A 577 1.76 -23.52 6.97
C ASP A 577 3.26 -23.78 6.77
N LEU A 578 4.14 -22.85 7.16
CA LEU A 578 5.59 -23.01 7.06
C LEU A 578 6.13 -24.00 8.12
N GLY A 579 5.55 -23.98 9.32
CA GLY A 579 5.93 -24.85 10.44
C GLY A 579 5.27 -26.23 10.41
N ASN A 580 4.25 -26.43 9.56
CA ASN A 580 3.41 -27.63 9.53
C ASN A 580 2.89 -28.01 10.94
N ILE A 581 2.24 -27.05 11.60
CA ILE A 581 1.66 -27.16 12.96
C ILE A 581 0.19 -26.76 12.92
N SER A 582 -0.55 -26.98 14.04
CA SER A 582 -1.93 -26.49 14.13
C SER A 582 -1.98 -24.97 14.22
N TYR A 583 -3.16 -24.38 13.93
CA TYR A 583 -3.37 -22.94 14.07
C TYR A 583 -3.25 -22.50 15.55
N GLU A 584 -3.71 -23.32 16.47
CA GLU A 584 -3.63 -23.12 17.92
C GLU A 584 -2.17 -23.07 18.39
N GLU A 585 -1.36 -24.02 17.95
CA GLU A 585 0.08 -24.05 18.22
C GLU A 585 0.79 -22.84 17.61
N ALA A 586 0.42 -22.45 16.39
CA ALA A 586 0.95 -21.28 15.73
C ALA A 586 0.64 -19.99 16.50
N ALA A 587 -0.58 -19.84 17.01
CA ALA A 587 -0.97 -18.70 17.84
C ALA A 587 -0.17 -18.66 19.16
N LEU A 588 -0.04 -19.79 19.84
CA LEU A 588 0.76 -19.88 21.08
C LEU A 588 2.19 -19.39 20.86
N ARG A 589 2.84 -19.87 19.81
CA ARG A 589 4.23 -19.51 19.48
C ARG A 589 4.36 -18.06 19.06
N LEU A 590 3.39 -17.54 18.30
CA LEU A 590 3.39 -16.15 17.87
C LEU A 590 3.29 -15.20 19.05
N PHE A 591 2.35 -15.44 19.98
CA PHE A 591 2.19 -14.61 21.17
C PHE A 591 3.35 -14.75 22.16
N ALA A 592 3.98 -15.94 22.27
CA ALA A 592 5.20 -16.12 23.05
C ALA A 592 6.37 -15.31 22.46
N ALA A 593 6.54 -15.33 21.14
CA ALA A 593 7.55 -14.52 20.46
C ALA A 593 7.30 -13.00 20.66
N GLU A 594 6.05 -12.57 20.64
CA GLU A 594 5.66 -11.18 20.92
C GLU A 594 6.01 -10.75 22.36
N GLU A 595 5.75 -11.60 23.35
CA GLU A 595 6.13 -11.35 24.75
C GLU A 595 7.64 -11.25 24.89
N TRP A 596 8.36 -12.22 24.33
CA TRP A 596 9.83 -12.22 24.33
C TRP A 596 10.40 -10.91 23.75
N ILE A 597 9.79 -10.39 22.69
CA ILE A 597 10.18 -9.11 22.08
C ILE A 597 9.83 -7.95 23.02
N ALA A 598 8.63 -7.95 23.62
CA ALA A 598 8.13 -6.83 24.43
C ALA A 598 8.90 -6.67 25.75
N GLU A 599 9.48 -7.74 26.30
CA GLU A 599 10.28 -7.73 27.53
C GLU A 599 11.70 -7.18 27.36
N ARG A 600 12.10 -6.82 26.14
CA ARG A 600 13.47 -6.40 25.80
C ARG A 600 13.53 -5.01 25.24
N ASP A 601 14.62 -4.30 25.54
CA ASP A 601 14.91 -2.99 24.97
C ASP A 601 15.48 -3.12 23.54
N TRP A 602 14.81 -2.49 22.60
CA TRP A 602 15.19 -2.41 21.19
C TRP A 602 15.61 -0.99 20.79
N THR A 603 15.87 -0.10 21.75
CA THR A 603 16.33 1.27 21.46
C THR A 603 17.60 1.23 20.62
N GLY A 604 17.58 1.93 19.47
CA GLY A 604 18.70 1.94 18.53
C GLY A 604 18.93 0.65 17.73
N ARG A 605 18.04 -0.35 17.84
CA ARG A 605 18.12 -1.63 17.11
C ARG A 605 16.83 -1.95 16.38
N GLU A 606 16.94 -2.69 15.28
CA GLU A 606 15.75 -3.20 14.58
C GLU A 606 15.02 -4.23 15.47
N ARG A 607 13.72 -4.00 15.65
CA ARG A 607 12.85 -4.93 16.39
C ARG A 607 12.78 -6.28 15.67
N PRO A 608 12.89 -7.42 16.36
CA PRO A 608 12.75 -8.74 15.76
C PRO A 608 11.36 -9.01 15.19
N CYS A 609 11.28 -9.91 14.21
CA CYS A 609 10.02 -10.41 13.67
C CYS A 609 9.51 -11.59 14.49
N ALA A 610 8.31 -11.48 15.08
CA ALA A 610 7.72 -12.53 15.90
C ALA A 610 7.53 -13.86 15.12
N VAL A 611 7.14 -13.77 13.84
CA VAL A 611 7.02 -14.96 12.97
C VAL A 611 8.36 -15.65 12.79
N GLN A 612 9.43 -14.89 12.54
CA GLN A 612 10.78 -15.44 12.34
C GLN A 612 11.32 -16.08 13.63
N LEU A 613 11.09 -15.46 14.79
CA LEU A 613 11.47 -16.05 16.09
C LEU A 613 10.71 -17.35 16.39
N ALA A 614 9.42 -17.38 16.11
CA ALA A 614 8.61 -18.59 16.30
C ALA A 614 9.04 -19.72 15.34
N LEU A 615 9.39 -19.42 14.09
CA LEU A 615 9.95 -20.39 13.14
C LEU A 615 11.30 -20.95 13.63
N GLU A 616 12.16 -20.10 14.21
CA GLU A 616 13.43 -20.55 14.79
C GLU A 616 13.21 -21.54 15.94
N GLY A 617 12.25 -21.27 16.82
CA GLY A 617 11.86 -22.21 17.88
C GLY A 617 11.47 -23.58 17.34
N LEU A 618 10.65 -23.61 16.28
CA LEU A 618 10.25 -24.85 15.59
C LEU A 618 11.44 -25.59 14.96
N ARG A 619 12.39 -24.84 14.38
CA ARG A 619 13.61 -25.41 13.80
C ARG A 619 14.48 -26.11 14.86
N LEU A 620 14.66 -25.46 16.02
CA LEU A 620 15.44 -26.02 17.12
C LEU A 620 14.81 -27.29 17.67
N GLU A 621 13.49 -27.39 17.74
CA GLU A 621 12.77 -28.59 18.14
C GLU A 621 12.90 -29.73 17.12
N ALA A 622 12.86 -29.42 15.83
CA ALA A 622 12.97 -30.41 14.76
C ALA A 622 14.39 -31.03 14.64
N ARG A 623 15.42 -30.40 15.22
CA ARG A 623 16.82 -30.89 15.25
C ARG A 623 17.14 -31.78 16.43
N LYS A 624 16.23 -31.82 17.42
CA LYS A 624 16.32 -32.74 18.57
C LYS A 624 15.66 -34.07 18.26
#